data_55ed63a48de1f10a189a5e702d478d3d
#
_entry.id   55ed63a48de1f10a189a5e702d478d3d
#
_cell.length_a   1.000
_cell.length_b   1.000
_cell.length_c   1.000
_cell.angle_alpha   90.00
_cell.angle_beta   90.00
_cell.angle_gamma   90.00
#
_symmetry.space_group_name_H-M   'P 1'
#
loop_
_entity.id
_entity.type
_entity.pdbx_description
1 polymer ?
#
loop_
_entity_poly.entity_id
_entity_poly.type
_entity_poly.pdbx_seq_one_letter_code
_entity_poly.pdbx_strand_id
1 'polypeptide(L)'
;VMEQVDLRTIETLQSFDNFEFIARQIVEGFITGLHRSPFHGFSVEFAEHRLYNIGESTKNIDWKLYARTDKLFTKRFEEETNLRCQIVIDTSSSMLFPFKDNSLQNKLAFSLYSAAALIHLLKKQRDAVGLSLISDEILLHTNARLAEPHIQMLYAELNKCLAAAQEPSSFNKKTSLSTALNQLAETIHKRSLIILFSDFIQDGDNAELFDALQHLRY
;
A
#
# COMPACT_ATOMS: atom_id res chain seq x y z
N VAL A 1 -27.19 -12.33 8.64
CA VAL A 1 -27.46 -12.03 7.23
C VAL A 1 -26.26 -11.19 6.80
N MET A 2 -25.33 -11.80 6.07
CA MET A 2 -24.17 -11.13 5.48
C MET A 2 -24.70 -10.23 4.36
N GLU A 3 -24.66 -8.93 4.57
CA GLU A 3 -24.83 -7.97 3.49
C GLU A 3 -23.54 -8.05 2.64
N GLN A 4 -23.64 -8.77 1.52
CA GLN A 4 -22.58 -8.77 0.51
C GLN A 4 -22.39 -7.31 0.11
N VAL A 5 -21.15 -6.81 0.20
CA VAL A 5 -20.77 -5.55 -0.45
C VAL A 5 -21.06 -5.77 -1.93
N ASP A 6 -22.18 -5.25 -2.37
CA ASP A 6 -22.66 -5.42 -3.74
C ASP A 6 -21.69 -4.65 -4.63
N LEU A 7 -21.11 -5.34 -5.62
CA LEU A 7 -20.27 -4.73 -6.65
C LEU A 7 -20.97 -3.56 -7.36
N ARG A 8 -22.30 -3.52 -7.32
CA ARG A 8 -23.13 -2.38 -7.77
C ARG A 8 -22.89 -1.11 -6.94
N THR A 9 -22.48 -1.24 -5.68
CA THR A 9 -22.11 -0.08 -4.85
C THR A 9 -20.84 0.60 -5.40
N ILE A 10 -19.94 -0.16 -6.00
CA ILE A 10 -18.74 0.37 -6.67
C ILE A 10 -19.13 1.17 -7.92
N GLU A 11 -20.13 0.73 -8.69
CA GLU A 11 -20.64 1.47 -9.86
C GLU A 11 -21.26 2.82 -9.48
N THR A 12 -21.94 2.90 -8.33
CA THR A 12 -22.50 4.15 -7.82
C THR A 12 -21.41 5.08 -7.27
N LEU A 13 -20.30 4.54 -6.79
CA LEU A 13 -19.13 5.30 -6.33
C LEU A 13 -18.28 5.85 -7.50
N GLN A 14 -18.43 5.30 -8.70
CA GLN A 14 -17.71 5.70 -9.92
C GLN A 14 -18.03 7.14 -10.41
N SER A 15 -19.12 7.73 -9.92
CA SER A 15 -19.41 9.14 -10.20
C SER A 15 -18.52 10.13 -9.43
N PHE A 16 -17.69 9.66 -8.54
CA PHE A 16 -16.76 10.46 -7.75
C PHE A 16 -15.33 10.20 -8.23
N ASP A 17 -14.74 11.15 -8.95
CA ASP A 17 -13.34 11.14 -9.42
C ASP A 17 -12.29 11.20 -8.29
N ASN A 18 -12.60 10.69 -7.11
CA ASN A 18 -11.74 10.82 -5.95
C ASN A 18 -11.47 9.46 -5.29
N PHE A 19 -10.34 8.85 -5.67
CA PHE A 19 -9.88 7.60 -5.08
C PHE A 19 -9.74 7.67 -3.55
N GLU A 20 -9.40 8.81 -2.98
CA GLU A 20 -9.30 8.95 -1.53
C GLU A 20 -10.66 8.74 -0.85
N PHE A 21 -11.72 9.31 -1.42
CA PHE A 21 -13.07 9.13 -0.89
C PHE A 21 -13.52 7.67 -1.01
N ILE A 22 -13.30 7.05 -2.18
CA ILE A 22 -13.65 5.65 -2.44
C ILE A 22 -12.87 4.72 -1.50
N ALA A 23 -11.56 4.94 -1.34
CA ALA A 23 -10.71 4.19 -0.44
C ALA A 23 -11.20 4.26 1.01
N ARG A 24 -11.59 5.45 1.46
CA ARG A 24 -12.16 5.66 2.78
C ARG A 24 -13.45 4.88 2.96
N GLN A 25 -14.37 4.94 1.99
CA GLN A 25 -15.65 4.21 2.04
C GLN A 25 -15.44 2.69 2.09
N ILE A 26 -14.52 2.16 1.28
CA ILE A 26 -14.20 0.72 1.29
C ILE A 26 -13.66 0.31 2.66
N VAL A 27 -12.70 1.03 3.21
CA VAL A 27 -12.07 0.69 4.48
C VAL A 27 -13.03 0.85 5.65
N GLU A 28 -13.78 1.94 5.71
CA GLU A 28 -14.76 2.19 6.78
C GLU A 28 -15.92 1.20 6.70
N GLY A 29 -16.42 0.89 5.50
CA GLY A 29 -17.47 -0.11 5.29
C GLY A 29 -17.03 -1.51 5.71
N PHE A 30 -15.80 -1.89 5.40
CA PHE A 30 -15.22 -3.18 5.80
C PHE A 30 -15.01 -3.28 7.32
N ILE A 31 -14.47 -2.23 7.95
CA ILE A 31 -14.21 -2.21 9.40
C ILE A 31 -15.51 -2.21 10.20
N THR A 32 -16.56 -1.51 9.74
CA THR A 32 -17.86 -1.46 10.43
C THR A 32 -18.68 -2.73 10.23
N GLY A 33 -18.52 -3.44 9.11
CA GLY A 33 -19.34 -4.60 8.75
C GLY A 33 -18.89 -5.94 9.33
N LEU A 34 -17.63 -6.13 9.64
CA LEU A 34 -17.12 -7.50 9.79
C LEU A 34 -16.33 -7.85 11.04
N HIS A 35 -15.74 -7.00 11.75
CA HIS A 35 -15.02 -7.38 12.98
C HIS A 35 -14.67 -6.18 13.85
N ARG A 36 -14.95 -6.28 15.12
CA ARG A 36 -13.96 -5.85 16.10
C ARG A 36 -12.69 -6.64 15.81
N SER A 37 -11.85 -6.09 14.91
CA SER A 37 -10.55 -6.64 14.61
C SER A 37 -9.77 -6.76 15.91
N PRO A 38 -9.15 -7.91 16.20
CA PRO A 38 -8.17 -8.00 17.28
C PRO A 38 -6.94 -7.12 17.04
N PHE A 39 -6.80 -6.54 15.87
CA PHE A 39 -5.87 -5.46 15.58
C PHE A 39 -6.40 -4.13 16.16
N HIS A 40 -6.52 -4.07 17.47
CA HIS A 40 -6.47 -2.81 18.19
C HIS A 40 -5.12 -2.19 17.85
N GLY A 41 -5.20 -1.05 17.18
CA GLY A 41 -4.12 -0.18 16.81
C GLY A 41 -2.77 -0.52 17.43
N PHE A 42 -1.79 -0.75 16.57
CA PHE A 42 -0.43 -0.37 16.90
C PHE A 42 -0.39 1.16 16.97
N SER A 43 -1.16 1.70 17.90
CA SER A 43 -0.89 2.96 18.52
C SER A 43 0.48 2.79 19.14
N VAL A 44 1.37 3.76 18.98
CA VAL A 44 2.54 3.92 19.82
C VAL A 44 2.05 4.05 21.23
N GLU A 45 1.63 2.94 21.80
CA GLU A 45 1.34 2.87 23.18
C GLU A 45 2.69 2.70 23.86
N PHE A 46 2.98 3.71 24.63
CA PHE A 46 3.79 3.70 25.78
C PHE A 46 4.13 2.25 26.18
N ALA A 47 5.33 1.78 25.79
CA ALA A 47 5.69 0.38 25.97
C ALA A 47 5.79 0.00 27.43
N GLU A 48 6.56 0.72 28.22
CA GLU A 48 6.64 0.52 29.69
C GLU A 48 7.53 1.59 30.35
N HIS A 49 7.31 1.80 31.63
CA HIS A 49 8.27 2.49 32.47
C HIS A 49 9.27 1.46 33.01
N ARG A 50 10.52 1.58 32.61
CA ARG A 50 11.62 0.80 33.15
C ARG A 50 12.35 1.64 34.21
N LEU A 51 12.75 1.01 35.30
CA LEU A 51 13.62 1.67 36.28
C LEU A 51 14.91 2.14 35.60
N TYR A 52 15.26 3.41 35.85
CA TYR A 52 16.50 3.99 35.34
C TYR A 52 17.72 3.31 35.95
N ASN A 53 18.66 2.89 35.11
CA ASN A 53 19.94 2.39 35.57
C ASN A 53 21.01 3.49 35.46
N ILE A 54 21.87 3.59 36.46
CA ILE A 54 22.98 4.56 36.48
C ILE A 54 23.86 4.33 35.25
N GLY A 55 24.08 5.42 34.47
CA GLY A 55 24.85 5.38 33.23
C GLY A 55 24.02 5.44 31.94
N GLU A 56 22.69 5.33 32.02
CA GLU A 56 21.81 5.52 30.88
C GLU A 56 21.57 7.02 30.58
N SER A 57 21.13 7.33 29.35
CA SER A 57 20.79 8.71 28.97
C SER A 57 19.62 9.24 29.78
N THR A 58 19.80 10.41 30.41
CA THR A 58 18.77 11.08 31.21
C THR A 58 17.67 11.73 30.35
N LYS A 59 17.82 11.75 29.03
CA LYS A 59 16.91 12.41 28.08
C LYS A 59 15.48 11.85 28.14
N ASN A 60 15.33 10.57 28.44
CA ASN A 60 14.05 9.86 28.42
C ASN A 60 13.49 9.62 29.84
N ILE A 61 13.99 10.28 30.86
CA ILE A 61 13.46 10.16 32.23
C ILE A 61 12.07 10.80 32.31
N ASP A 62 11.10 10.07 32.90
CA ASP A 62 9.78 10.60 33.20
C ASP A 62 9.79 11.38 34.52
N TRP A 63 10.03 12.69 34.42
CA TRP A 63 10.06 13.59 35.55
C TRP A 63 8.70 13.72 36.28
N LYS A 64 7.57 13.50 35.56
CA LYS A 64 6.23 13.51 36.16
C LYS A 64 6.02 12.29 37.05
N LEU A 65 6.51 11.14 36.61
CA LEU A 65 6.42 9.91 37.41
C LEU A 65 7.39 9.96 38.60
N TYR A 66 8.58 10.52 38.39
CA TYR A 66 9.53 10.75 39.49
C TYR A 66 8.92 11.61 40.63
N ALA A 67 8.23 12.70 40.28
CA ALA A 67 7.61 13.59 41.26
C ALA A 67 6.48 12.91 42.08
N ARG A 68 5.95 11.76 41.59
CA ARG A 68 4.89 11.02 42.29
C ARG A 68 5.41 9.82 43.06
N THR A 69 6.49 9.23 42.62
CA THR A 69 6.94 7.91 43.11
C THR A 69 8.31 7.94 43.81
N ASP A 70 9.00 9.07 43.69
CA ASP A 70 10.42 9.24 44.12
C ASP A 70 11.37 8.21 43.54
N LYS A 71 10.97 7.57 42.40
CA LYS A 71 11.77 6.61 41.67
C LYS A 71 12.00 7.07 40.23
N LEU A 72 13.23 6.97 39.76
CA LEU A 72 13.58 7.31 38.40
C LEU A 72 13.15 6.21 37.42
N PHE A 73 12.28 6.56 36.47
CA PHE A 73 11.85 5.69 35.39
C PHE A 73 12.23 6.31 34.05
N THR A 74 12.71 5.48 33.14
CA THR A 74 12.95 5.83 31.75
C THR A 74 11.76 5.37 30.91
N LYS A 75 11.26 6.27 30.08
CA LYS A 75 10.30 5.90 29.02
C LYS A 75 11.02 5.06 28.00
N ARG A 76 10.61 3.82 27.85
CA ARG A 76 11.04 2.98 26.73
C ARG A 76 10.08 3.24 25.60
N PHE A 77 10.59 3.80 24.54
CA PHE A 77 9.89 3.88 23.28
C PHE A 77 10.28 2.61 22.53
N GLU A 78 9.31 1.75 22.20
CA GLU A 78 9.54 0.80 21.10
C GLU A 78 9.74 1.65 19.86
N GLU A 79 10.85 1.45 19.18
CA GLU A 79 11.03 2.02 17.85
C GLU A 79 9.86 1.52 17.01
N GLU A 80 8.93 2.42 16.68
CA GLU A 80 7.95 2.14 15.63
C GLU A 80 8.75 1.69 14.43
N THR A 81 8.73 0.41 14.15
CA THR A 81 9.13 -0.08 12.85
C THR A 81 8.07 0.39 11.88
N ASN A 82 8.17 1.66 11.43
CA ASN A 82 7.31 2.16 10.39
C ASN A 82 7.47 1.23 9.19
N LEU A 83 6.48 0.39 8.97
CA LEU A 83 6.47 -0.51 7.84
C LEU A 83 6.60 0.34 6.57
N ARG A 84 7.48 -0.08 5.68
CA ARG A 84 7.56 0.47 4.32
C ARG A 84 6.83 -0.49 3.41
N CYS A 85 5.82 -0.02 2.74
CA CYS A 85 5.05 -0.80 1.78
C CYS A 85 5.24 -0.22 0.37
N GLN A 86 5.61 -1.07 -0.57
CA GLN A 86 5.66 -0.73 -1.99
C GLN A 86 4.52 -1.46 -2.69
N ILE A 87 3.54 -0.72 -3.16
CA ILE A 87 2.44 -1.26 -3.97
C ILE A 87 2.89 -1.24 -5.43
N VAL A 88 2.82 -2.39 -6.07
CA VAL A 88 3.23 -2.59 -7.47
C VAL A 88 2.02 -3.03 -8.26
N ILE A 89 1.69 -2.31 -9.33
CA ILE A 89 0.54 -2.59 -10.18
C ILE A 89 1.02 -2.84 -11.60
N ASP A 90 0.71 -4.01 -12.10
CA ASP A 90 0.86 -4.37 -13.50
C ASP A 90 -0.21 -3.66 -14.32
N THR A 91 0.23 -2.90 -15.32
CA THR A 91 -0.64 -2.13 -16.25
C THR A 91 -0.62 -2.70 -17.66
N SER A 92 -0.21 -3.96 -17.81
CA SER A 92 -0.19 -4.66 -19.09
C SER A 92 -1.59 -4.83 -19.67
N SER A 93 -1.66 -5.12 -20.97
CA SER A 93 -2.94 -5.27 -21.69
C SER A 93 -3.83 -6.37 -21.12
N SER A 94 -3.25 -7.45 -20.57
CA SER A 94 -3.99 -8.55 -19.95
C SER A 94 -4.79 -8.13 -18.72
N MET A 95 -4.33 -7.08 -18.02
CA MET A 95 -5.01 -6.51 -16.87
C MET A 95 -6.29 -5.73 -17.24
N LEU A 96 -6.47 -5.37 -18.51
CA LEU A 96 -7.69 -4.71 -19.00
C LEU A 96 -8.83 -5.70 -19.29
N PHE A 97 -8.59 -7.01 -19.14
CA PHE A 97 -9.65 -8.02 -19.29
C PHE A 97 -10.61 -8.02 -18.09
N PRO A 98 -11.94 -8.21 -18.31
CA PRO A 98 -12.63 -8.32 -19.60
C PRO A 98 -12.75 -6.98 -20.32
N PHE A 99 -12.49 -7.02 -21.64
CA PHE A 99 -12.60 -5.85 -22.53
C PHE A 99 -14.07 -5.55 -22.82
N LYS A 100 -14.77 -4.96 -21.87
CA LYS A 100 -16.15 -4.51 -22.07
C LYS A 100 -16.17 -3.00 -22.26
N ASP A 101 -16.87 -2.54 -23.28
CA ASP A 101 -17.07 -1.12 -23.55
C ASP A 101 -17.55 -0.41 -22.28
N ASN A 102 -16.80 0.61 -21.85
CA ASN A 102 -17.08 1.49 -20.70
C ASN A 102 -17.20 0.81 -19.34
N SER A 103 -16.79 -0.44 -19.18
CA SER A 103 -16.85 -1.09 -17.87
C SER A 103 -15.53 -0.92 -17.13
N LEU A 104 -15.57 -0.24 -15.99
CA LEU A 104 -14.49 -0.23 -15.01
C LEU A 104 -14.39 -1.57 -14.24
N GLN A 105 -15.02 -2.64 -14.75
CA GLN A 105 -15.03 -3.98 -14.18
C GLN A 105 -13.93 -4.85 -14.80
N ASN A 106 -12.70 -4.36 -14.82
CA ASN A 106 -11.55 -5.12 -15.28
C ASN A 106 -10.54 -5.34 -14.13
N LYS A 107 -9.55 -6.20 -14.35
CA LYS A 107 -8.54 -6.53 -13.34
C LYS A 107 -7.75 -5.29 -12.92
N LEU A 108 -7.42 -4.40 -13.86
CA LEU A 108 -6.68 -3.17 -13.58
C LEU A 108 -7.48 -2.24 -12.65
N ALA A 109 -8.75 -1.98 -12.96
CA ALA A 109 -9.61 -1.15 -12.11
C ALA A 109 -9.71 -1.75 -10.69
N PHE A 110 -9.92 -3.07 -10.57
CA PHE A 110 -9.91 -3.75 -9.28
C PHE A 110 -8.60 -3.52 -8.52
N SER A 111 -7.46 -3.64 -9.20
CA SER A 111 -6.13 -3.43 -8.62
C SER A 111 -5.95 -1.99 -8.14
N LEU A 112 -6.39 -1.00 -8.94
CA LEU A 112 -6.32 0.42 -8.59
C LEU A 112 -7.18 0.77 -7.37
N TYR A 113 -8.42 0.26 -7.28
CA TYR A 113 -9.28 0.47 -6.12
C TYR A 113 -8.73 -0.23 -4.87
N SER A 114 -8.19 -1.44 -5.02
CA SER A 114 -7.56 -2.18 -3.93
C SER A 114 -6.31 -1.46 -3.43
N ALA A 115 -5.48 -0.94 -4.33
CA ALA A 115 -4.31 -0.14 -4.00
C ALA A 115 -4.70 1.14 -3.24
N ALA A 116 -5.75 1.84 -3.69
CA ALA A 116 -6.24 3.03 -3.01
C ALA A 116 -6.71 2.71 -1.57
N ALA A 117 -7.43 1.62 -1.38
CA ALA A 117 -7.86 1.16 -0.05
C ALA A 117 -6.65 0.83 0.85
N LEU A 118 -5.62 0.16 0.31
CA LEU A 118 -4.39 -0.14 1.03
C LEU A 118 -3.61 1.13 1.40
N ILE A 119 -3.50 2.10 0.48
CA ILE A 119 -2.88 3.40 0.76
C ILE A 119 -3.58 4.08 1.93
N HIS A 120 -4.92 4.09 1.94
CA HIS A 120 -5.70 4.67 3.04
C HIS A 120 -5.44 3.95 4.37
N LEU A 121 -5.43 2.61 4.36
CA LEU A 121 -5.16 1.79 5.54
C LEU A 121 -3.76 2.04 6.09
N LEU A 122 -2.73 2.01 5.24
CA LEU A 122 -1.33 2.25 5.61
C LEU A 122 -1.13 3.67 6.15
N LYS A 123 -1.74 4.68 5.50
CA LYS A 123 -1.78 6.06 6.01
C LYS A 123 -2.34 6.12 7.42
N LYS A 124 -3.45 5.41 7.69
CA LYS A 124 -4.10 5.37 9.00
C LYS A 124 -3.23 4.70 10.06
N GLN A 125 -2.43 3.70 9.66
CA GLN A 125 -1.45 3.01 10.50
C GLN A 125 -0.12 3.77 10.66
N ARG A 126 0.03 4.91 9.97
CA ARG A 126 1.27 5.70 9.90
C ARG A 126 2.45 4.96 9.26
N ASP A 127 2.15 4.02 8.36
CA ASP A 127 3.13 3.32 7.57
C ASP A 127 3.49 4.08 6.30
N ALA A 128 4.75 3.98 5.89
CA ALA A 128 5.21 4.61 4.66
C ALA A 128 4.78 3.78 3.44
N VAL A 129 4.18 4.44 2.45
CA VAL A 129 3.71 3.78 1.23
C VAL A 129 4.29 4.41 -0.02
N GLY A 130 4.68 3.58 -0.99
CA GLY A 130 5.09 3.93 -2.33
C GLY A 130 4.27 3.18 -3.37
N LEU A 131 4.29 3.68 -4.59
CA LEU A 131 3.59 3.13 -5.74
C LEU A 131 4.55 2.90 -6.90
N SER A 132 4.44 1.76 -7.55
CA SER A 132 5.08 1.48 -8.83
C SER A 132 4.03 0.99 -9.82
N LEU A 133 4.02 1.58 -11.01
CA LEU A 133 3.27 1.12 -12.16
C LEU A 133 4.26 0.48 -13.13
N ILE A 134 4.01 -0.75 -13.49
CA ILE A 134 4.91 -1.53 -14.36
C ILE A 134 4.15 -2.10 -15.56
N SER A 135 4.86 -2.35 -16.64
CA SER A 135 4.42 -3.09 -17.81
C SER A 135 5.60 -3.94 -18.31
N ASP A 136 6.18 -3.65 -19.46
CA ASP A 136 7.48 -4.13 -19.93
C ASP A 136 8.67 -3.42 -19.27
N GLU A 137 8.42 -2.24 -18.73
CA GLU A 137 9.35 -1.39 -17.98
C GLU A 137 8.65 -0.73 -16.79
N ILE A 138 9.40 -0.03 -15.97
CA ILE A 138 8.85 0.78 -14.87
C ILE A 138 8.31 2.08 -15.46
N LEU A 139 6.98 2.23 -15.49
CA LEU A 139 6.31 3.46 -15.97
C LEU A 139 6.32 4.55 -14.91
N LEU A 140 6.19 4.17 -13.65
CA LEU A 140 6.22 5.05 -12.49
C LEU A 140 6.87 4.32 -11.32
N HIS A 141 7.74 5.00 -10.59
CA HIS A 141 8.23 4.53 -9.29
C HIS A 141 8.29 5.69 -8.31
N THR A 142 7.76 5.48 -7.12
CA THR A 142 7.82 6.43 -6.02
C THR A 142 8.37 5.74 -4.77
N ASN A 143 9.31 6.37 -4.09
CA ASN A 143 9.80 5.87 -2.81
C ASN A 143 8.70 5.91 -1.75
N ALA A 144 8.67 4.91 -0.86
CA ALA A 144 7.72 4.87 0.23
C ALA A 144 7.92 6.04 1.21
N ARG A 145 6.88 6.86 1.39
CA ARG A 145 6.83 8.03 2.28
C ARG A 145 5.47 8.12 2.96
N LEU A 146 5.43 8.83 4.10
CA LEU A 146 4.20 9.04 4.89
C LEU A 146 3.61 10.45 4.71
N ALA A 147 4.36 11.39 4.10
CA ALA A 147 3.93 12.78 3.97
C ALA A 147 2.61 12.93 3.22
N GLU A 148 1.69 13.75 3.73
CA GLU A 148 0.38 13.98 3.13
C GLU A 148 0.42 14.39 1.65
N PRO A 149 1.30 15.32 1.20
CA PRO A 149 1.40 15.65 -0.22
C PRO A 149 1.80 14.45 -1.09
N HIS A 150 2.61 13.52 -0.54
CA HIS A 150 2.97 12.30 -1.25
C HIS A 150 1.78 11.37 -1.41
N ILE A 151 0.98 11.18 -0.35
CA ILE A 151 -0.23 10.36 -0.40
C ILE A 151 -1.23 10.91 -1.43
N GLN A 152 -1.43 12.22 -1.46
CA GLN A 152 -2.29 12.87 -2.46
C GLN A 152 -1.78 12.66 -3.89
N MET A 153 -0.46 12.73 -4.07
CA MET A 153 0.16 12.42 -5.37
C MET A 153 -0.12 10.96 -5.78
N LEU A 154 -0.05 9.99 -4.85
CA LEU A 154 -0.36 8.60 -5.17
C LEU A 154 -1.78 8.43 -5.67
N TYR A 155 -2.77 9.05 -5.02
CA TYR A 155 -4.15 9.02 -5.49
C TYR A 155 -4.30 9.67 -6.87
N ALA A 156 -3.61 10.78 -7.13
CA ALA A 156 -3.61 11.41 -8.44
C ALA A 156 -3.03 10.50 -9.54
N GLU A 157 -1.96 9.77 -9.24
CA GLU A 157 -1.38 8.81 -10.20
C GLU A 157 -2.30 7.61 -10.46
N LEU A 158 -3.01 7.11 -9.43
CA LEU A 158 -4.04 6.07 -9.64
C LEU A 158 -5.18 6.57 -10.55
N ASN A 159 -5.64 7.81 -10.35
CA ASN A 159 -6.66 8.43 -11.20
C ASN A 159 -6.18 8.56 -12.66
N LYS A 160 -4.95 9.02 -12.89
CA LYS A 160 -4.35 9.10 -14.22
C LYS A 160 -4.26 7.73 -14.89
N CYS A 161 -3.84 6.70 -14.13
CA CYS A 161 -3.75 5.33 -14.64
C CYS A 161 -5.13 4.80 -15.06
N LEU A 162 -6.17 5.06 -14.25
CA LEU A 162 -7.54 4.66 -14.56
C LEU A 162 -8.07 5.36 -15.82
N ALA A 163 -7.81 6.66 -15.97
CA ALA A 163 -8.19 7.42 -17.16
C ALA A 163 -7.47 6.92 -18.41
N ALA A 164 -6.16 6.67 -18.31
CA ALA A 164 -5.36 6.13 -19.42
C ALA A 164 -5.80 4.73 -19.85
N ALA A 165 -6.31 3.92 -18.93
CA ALA A 165 -6.83 2.58 -19.22
C ALA A 165 -8.10 2.58 -20.09
N GLN A 166 -8.80 3.70 -20.19
CA GLN A 166 -9.99 3.88 -21.02
C GLN A 166 -9.65 4.25 -22.47
N GLU A 167 -8.39 4.59 -22.77
CA GLU A 167 -7.95 4.97 -24.10
C GLU A 167 -7.70 3.74 -24.99
N PRO A 168 -8.17 3.73 -26.26
CA PRO A 168 -8.00 2.60 -27.17
C PRO A 168 -6.53 2.20 -27.43
N SER A 169 -5.61 3.15 -27.27
CA SER A 169 -4.16 2.91 -27.45
C SER A 169 -3.51 2.06 -26.37
N SER A 170 -4.21 1.80 -25.27
CA SER A 170 -3.73 0.99 -24.15
C SER A 170 -3.67 -0.52 -24.47
N PHE A 171 -4.31 -0.94 -25.57
CA PHE A 171 -4.32 -2.32 -26.03
C PHE A 171 -3.09 -2.61 -26.90
N ASN A 172 -2.44 -3.76 -26.74
CA ASN A 172 -1.29 -4.27 -27.52
C ASN A 172 0.12 -3.94 -26.96
N LYS A 173 0.29 -3.77 -25.69
CA LYS A 173 1.64 -3.75 -25.11
C LYS A 173 2.09 -5.19 -24.81
N LYS A 174 3.23 -5.59 -25.39
CA LYS A 174 3.92 -6.83 -24.99
C LYS A 174 4.32 -6.72 -23.54
N THR A 175 4.27 -7.82 -22.82
CA THR A 175 4.58 -7.82 -21.38
C THR A 175 5.84 -8.62 -21.12
N SER A 176 6.88 -7.96 -20.61
CA SER A 176 8.05 -8.60 -20.02
C SER A 176 8.09 -8.26 -18.54
N LEU A 177 7.18 -8.87 -17.80
CA LEU A 177 7.02 -8.62 -16.36
C LEU A 177 8.30 -8.93 -15.57
N SER A 178 9.04 -9.98 -15.98
CA SER A 178 10.32 -10.36 -15.38
C SER A 178 11.36 -9.24 -15.42
N THR A 179 11.47 -8.54 -16.55
CA THR A 179 12.41 -7.41 -16.71
C THR A 179 12.04 -6.25 -15.79
N ALA A 180 10.77 -5.86 -15.76
CA ALA A 180 10.30 -4.77 -14.90
C ALA A 180 10.47 -5.09 -13.41
N LEU A 181 10.22 -6.34 -12.99
CA LEU A 181 10.42 -6.77 -11.60
C LEU A 181 11.89 -6.78 -11.19
N ASN A 182 12.80 -7.20 -12.06
CA ASN A 182 14.25 -7.14 -11.82
C ASN A 182 14.74 -5.69 -11.65
N GLN A 183 14.32 -4.78 -12.54
CA GLN A 183 14.62 -3.35 -12.38
C GLN A 183 14.07 -2.77 -11.09
N LEU A 184 12.87 -3.21 -10.68
CA LEU A 184 12.26 -2.77 -9.43
C LEU A 184 13.05 -3.27 -8.22
N ALA A 185 13.54 -4.52 -8.23
CA ALA A 185 14.38 -5.07 -7.19
C ALA A 185 15.67 -4.27 -6.98
N GLU A 186 16.30 -3.82 -8.08
CA GLU A 186 17.47 -2.95 -8.03
C GLU A 186 17.16 -1.54 -7.51
N THR A 187 15.92 -1.08 -7.64
CA THR A 187 15.50 0.27 -7.23
C THR A 187 15.13 0.33 -5.75
N ILE A 188 14.61 -0.77 -5.18
CA ILE A 188 14.17 -0.83 -3.78
C ILE A 188 15.34 -1.21 -2.88
N HIS A 189 16.05 -0.21 -2.35
CA HIS A 189 17.25 -0.42 -1.51
C HIS A 189 16.96 -0.69 -0.03
N LYS A 190 15.70 -0.60 0.41
CA LYS A 190 15.32 -0.75 1.82
C LYS A 190 14.34 -1.87 1.99
N ARG A 191 14.47 -2.60 3.10
CA ARG A 191 13.52 -3.64 3.47
C ARG A 191 12.09 -3.08 3.43
N SER A 192 11.25 -3.64 2.58
CA SER A 192 9.89 -3.20 2.34
C SER A 192 8.96 -4.39 2.16
N LEU A 193 7.70 -4.22 2.57
CA LEU A 193 6.63 -5.11 2.15
C LEU A 193 6.27 -4.77 0.71
N ILE A 194 6.32 -5.74 -0.19
CA ILE A 194 5.90 -5.56 -1.59
C ILE A 194 4.55 -6.22 -1.78
N ILE A 195 3.58 -5.46 -2.28
CA ILE A 195 2.26 -5.96 -2.66
C ILE A 195 2.13 -5.80 -4.17
N LEU A 196 2.14 -6.93 -4.88
CA LEU A 196 2.08 -6.96 -6.34
C LEU A 196 0.68 -7.36 -6.81
N PHE A 197 0.09 -6.52 -7.67
CA PHE A 197 -1.14 -6.79 -8.41
C PHE A 197 -0.80 -7.11 -9.86
N SER A 198 -0.91 -8.37 -10.24
CA SER A 198 -0.69 -8.87 -11.61
C SER A 198 -1.47 -10.15 -11.82
N ASP A 199 -1.81 -10.45 -13.06
CA ASP A 199 -2.32 -11.77 -13.46
C ASP A 199 -1.19 -12.72 -13.89
N PHE A 200 0.05 -12.26 -13.86
CA PHE A 200 1.26 -12.99 -14.25
C PHE A 200 1.24 -13.57 -15.68
N ILE A 201 0.43 -12.96 -16.55
CA ILE A 201 0.40 -13.35 -17.96
C ILE A 201 1.51 -12.60 -18.72
N GLN A 202 2.49 -13.32 -19.23
CA GLN A 202 3.60 -12.75 -20.00
C GLN A 202 3.97 -13.64 -21.21
N ASP A 203 4.57 -13.01 -22.24
CA ASP A 203 5.12 -13.68 -23.40
C ASP A 203 6.57 -14.15 -23.12
N GLY A 204 6.79 -15.08 -22.18
CA GLY A 204 8.14 -15.48 -21.80
C GLY A 204 8.19 -16.74 -20.96
N ASP A 205 9.42 -17.12 -20.55
CA ASP A 205 9.62 -18.27 -19.69
C ASP A 205 9.17 -17.93 -18.24
N ASN A 206 8.36 -18.81 -17.67
CA ASN A 206 7.94 -18.70 -16.29
C ASN A 206 9.12 -18.82 -15.31
N ALA A 207 10.21 -19.46 -15.69
CA ALA A 207 11.42 -19.55 -14.88
C ALA A 207 12.02 -18.17 -14.61
N GLU A 208 12.11 -17.31 -15.64
CA GLU A 208 12.60 -15.93 -15.50
C GLU A 208 11.72 -15.09 -14.57
N LEU A 209 10.40 -15.33 -14.58
CA LEU A 209 9.47 -14.65 -13.68
C LEU A 209 9.70 -15.07 -12.23
N PHE A 210 9.89 -16.35 -11.96
CA PHE A 210 10.19 -16.84 -10.62
C PHE A 210 11.52 -16.30 -10.10
N ASP A 211 12.54 -16.23 -10.95
CA ASP A 211 13.85 -15.66 -10.59
C ASP A 211 13.71 -14.16 -10.24
N ALA A 212 12.93 -13.40 -11.00
CA ALA A 212 12.66 -11.99 -10.73
C ALA A 212 11.89 -11.79 -9.40
N LEU A 213 10.89 -12.63 -9.11
CA LEU A 213 10.18 -12.61 -7.83
C LEU A 213 11.09 -13.00 -6.66
N GLN A 214 12.01 -13.93 -6.88
CA GLN A 214 13.00 -14.31 -5.88
C GLN A 214 14.00 -13.17 -5.63
N HIS A 215 14.41 -12.46 -6.67
CA HIS A 215 15.26 -11.26 -6.57
C HIS A 215 14.60 -10.14 -5.73
N LEU A 216 13.29 -9.93 -5.89
CA LEU A 216 12.52 -8.97 -5.07
C LEU A 216 12.45 -9.35 -3.58
N ARG A 217 12.65 -10.63 -3.24
CA ARG A 217 12.58 -11.12 -1.86
C ARG A 217 13.84 -10.80 -1.05
N TYR A 218 14.98 -10.65 -1.68
CA TYR A 218 16.29 -10.42 -1.06
C TYR A 218 16.71 -8.97 -1.10
#